data_60a7a0222635cecf3c5d8982958971d0
#
_entry.id   60a7a0222635cecf3c5d8982958971d0
#
_cell.length_a   1.000
_cell.length_b   1.000
_cell.length_c   1.000
_cell.angle_alpha   90.00
_cell.angle_beta   90.00
_cell.angle_gamma   90.00
#
_symmetry.space_group_name_H-M   'P 1'
#
loop_
_entity.id
_entity.type
_entity.pdbx_description
1 polymer ?
#
loop_
_entity_poly.entity_id
_entity_poly.type
_entity_poly.pdbx_seq_one_letter_code
_entity_poly.pdbx_strand_id
1 'polypeptide(L)'
;MRFMDVARPDLKQKKQRKRLILGAIAGAIVLLGIVGLSRLEPAAPEVDAAAVWTDVVKRGEMLREVRGPGTLVPKEIRWIAAETSARVERILIKPGATVAADSIVLELSNPEVDEQLLAAQSAVAAAEADYTATRVQLENQLLDQEALVASTEADYEGARLQAEAEGELKRRGIVSAIQYRQSQLRSDQLKTKLRIEHERSAKFGQNIDAQLAASRARKDQLQNTLALRQRQADSLRVRAGIAGVLQQVPVEEGQQVIAGTNLARVARPDVLMAELRIPETQAKDVAMGQRVAVDTRNGVVEGRVMRIDPAVQAGTVQVDVDLVGALPSGARPDLSVDGTIEIERLADVVYVGRPAFGQPGSTVGLFRLDADSDIARRVPVKLGRASVSVIEVAQGLKPGDKVALIVNPLRQG
;
A
#
# COMPACT_ATOMS: atom_id res chain seq x y z
N MET A 1 -124.33 1.05 -64.50
CA MET A 1 -123.31 1.43 -65.45
C MET A 1 -121.92 1.36 -64.82
N ARG A 2 -121.11 0.53 -65.32
CA ARG A 2 -119.77 0.16 -64.89
C ARG A 2 -118.81 1.28 -65.27
N PHE A 3 -117.93 1.71 -64.35
CA PHE A 3 -116.70 2.42 -64.68
C PHE A 3 -115.54 1.55 -64.33
N MET A 4 -114.62 1.34 -65.27
CA MET A 4 -113.39 0.60 -65.21
C MET A 4 -112.32 1.42 -64.51
N ASP A 5 -111.66 0.83 -63.58
CA ASP A 5 -110.49 1.41 -62.91
C ASP A 5 -109.22 0.79 -63.57
N VAL A 6 -108.30 1.62 -64.08
CA VAL A 6 -107.10 1.20 -64.71
C VAL A 6 -105.92 1.46 -63.80
N ALA A 7 -105.31 0.38 -63.33
CA ALA A 7 -104.11 0.43 -62.45
C ALA A 7 -102.89 0.90 -63.24
N ARG A 8 -102.16 1.84 -62.66
CA ARG A 8 -100.82 2.29 -63.14
C ARG A 8 -99.72 1.58 -62.36
N PRO A 9 -98.76 0.87 -62.97
CA PRO A 9 -97.61 0.25 -62.34
C PRO A 9 -96.43 1.19 -62.32
N ASP A 10 -95.57 1.04 -61.24
CA ASP A 10 -94.14 1.22 -61.10
C ASP A 10 -93.44 2.56 -61.24
N LEU A 11 -93.67 3.44 -60.28
CA LEU A 11 -92.73 4.53 -60.01
C LEU A 11 -91.90 4.38 -58.73
N LYS A 12 -92.17 3.39 -57.87
CA LYS A 12 -91.42 3.18 -56.64
C LYS A 12 -90.10 2.39 -56.82
N GLN A 13 -89.99 1.48 -57.75
CA GLN A 13 -88.76 0.66 -57.92
C GLN A 13 -87.57 1.44 -58.51
N LYS A 14 -87.81 2.38 -59.43
CA LYS A 14 -86.76 3.23 -60.02
C LYS A 14 -86.08 4.16 -59.05
N LYS A 15 -86.83 4.68 -58.05
CA LYS A 15 -86.20 5.50 -56.93
C LYS A 15 -85.37 4.73 -55.97
N GLN A 16 -85.72 3.50 -55.64
CA GLN A 16 -84.93 2.66 -54.73
C GLN A 16 -83.63 2.20 -55.37
N ARG A 17 -83.60 1.81 -56.64
CA ARG A 17 -82.37 1.44 -57.41
C ARG A 17 -81.40 2.63 -57.54
N LYS A 18 -81.92 3.86 -57.77
CA LYS A 18 -81.03 5.08 -57.78
C LYS A 18 -80.44 5.40 -56.43
N ARG A 19 -81.18 5.19 -55.32
CA ARG A 19 -80.64 5.37 -53.97
C ARG A 19 -79.61 4.31 -53.56
N LEU A 20 -79.80 3.07 -53.99
CA LEU A 20 -78.81 2.00 -53.80
C LEU A 20 -77.53 2.21 -54.61
N ILE A 21 -77.62 2.67 -55.84
CA ILE A 21 -76.44 3.00 -56.66
C ILE A 21 -75.68 4.19 -56.13
N LEU A 22 -76.42 5.25 -55.71
CA LEU A 22 -75.77 6.41 -55.07
C LEU A 22 -75.11 6.04 -53.73
N GLY A 23 -75.74 5.16 -52.92
CA GLY A 23 -75.16 4.62 -51.67
C GLY A 23 -73.90 3.73 -51.92
N ALA A 24 -73.91 2.91 -52.99
CA ALA A 24 -72.73 2.13 -53.37
C ALA A 24 -71.56 2.95 -53.92
N ILE A 25 -71.84 4.05 -54.66
CA ILE A 25 -70.85 4.99 -55.13
C ILE A 25 -70.25 5.78 -53.97
N ALA A 26 -71.11 6.25 -53.04
CA ALA A 26 -70.65 6.92 -51.84
C ALA A 26 -69.80 6.00 -50.93
N GLY A 27 -70.21 4.75 -50.77
CA GLY A 27 -69.44 3.71 -50.06
C GLY A 27 -68.08 3.42 -50.72
N ALA A 28 -68.05 3.36 -52.05
CA ALA A 28 -66.82 3.14 -52.82
C ALA A 28 -65.83 4.34 -52.70
N ILE A 29 -66.37 5.57 -52.69
CA ILE A 29 -65.55 6.80 -52.52
C ILE A 29 -64.97 6.86 -51.06
N VAL A 30 -65.77 6.47 -50.07
CA VAL A 30 -65.29 6.40 -48.67
C VAL A 30 -64.24 5.29 -48.54
N LEU A 31 -64.44 4.14 -49.17
CA LEU A 31 -63.49 3.02 -49.12
C LEU A 31 -62.17 3.39 -49.84
N LEU A 32 -62.25 4.07 -51.02
CA LEU A 32 -61.10 4.63 -51.69
C LEU A 32 -60.38 5.70 -50.88
N GLY A 33 -61.13 6.54 -50.16
CA GLY A 33 -60.58 7.51 -49.21
C GLY A 33 -59.84 6.86 -48.06
N ILE A 34 -60.40 5.81 -47.45
CA ILE A 34 -59.79 5.08 -46.36
C ILE A 34 -58.51 4.35 -46.83
N VAL A 35 -58.54 3.71 -48.02
CA VAL A 35 -57.36 3.06 -48.63
C VAL A 35 -56.34 4.12 -49.03
N GLY A 36 -56.73 5.30 -49.50
CA GLY A 36 -55.84 6.42 -49.77
C GLY A 36 -55.18 6.95 -48.51
N LEU A 37 -55.96 7.16 -47.40
CA LEU A 37 -55.43 7.58 -46.13
C LEU A 37 -54.53 6.52 -45.43
N SER A 38 -54.87 5.21 -45.59
CA SER A 38 -54.04 4.12 -45.03
C SER A 38 -52.71 3.93 -45.74
N ARG A 39 -52.53 4.50 -46.92
CA ARG A 39 -51.26 4.49 -47.70
C ARG A 39 -50.41 5.75 -47.48
N LEU A 40 -50.91 6.75 -46.74
CA LEU A 40 -50.13 7.88 -46.30
C LEU A 40 -49.16 7.41 -45.20
N GLU A 41 -47.87 7.33 -45.52
CA GLU A 41 -46.84 7.17 -44.50
C GLU A 41 -46.95 8.32 -43.50
N PRO A 42 -46.88 8.06 -42.18
CA PRO A 42 -46.86 9.12 -41.19
C PRO A 42 -45.69 10.07 -41.46
N ALA A 43 -45.95 11.37 -41.45
CA ALA A 43 -44.92 12.38 -41.66
C ALA A 43 -43.76 12.10 -40.68
N ALA A 44 -42.54 11.95 -41.19
CA ALA A 44 -41.37 11.79 -40.36
C ALA A 44 -41.24 13.02 -39.42
N PRO A 45 -40.98 12.84 -38.13
CA PRO A 45 -40.81 13.97 -37.21
C PRO A 45 -39.63 14.83 -37.69
N GLU A 46 -39.87 16.11 -37.90
CA GLU A 46 -38.81 17.07 -38.19
C GLU A 46 -38.00 17.35 -36.93
N VAL A 47 -36.70 17.18 -36.99
CA VAL A 47 -35.77 17.48 -35.91
C VAL A 47 -34.86 18.59 -36.40
N ASP A 48 -34.73 19.65 -35.55
CA ASP A 48 -33.83 20.77 -35.86
C ASP A 48 -32.39 20.26 -35.98
N ALA A 49 -31.74 20.46 -37.11
CA ALA A 49 -30.38 20.05 -37.40
C ALA A 49 -29.35 20.61 -36.41
N ALA A 50 -29.66 21.77 -35.79
CA ALA A 50 -28.83 22.38 -34.78
C ALA A 50 -28.88 21.63 -33.42
N ALA A 51 -29.91 20.81 -33.18
CA ALA A 51 -30.07 20.00 -31.96
C ALA A 51 -29.47 18.60 -32.05
N VAL A 52 -28.91 18.23 -33.23
CA VAL A 52 -28.38 16.89 -33.49
C VAL A 52 -26.86 16.91 -33.52
N TRP A 53 -26.26 16.23 -32.57
CA TRP A 53 -24.80 16.03 -32.61
C TRP A 53 -24.47 14.86 -33.52
N THR A 54 -23.70 15.13 -34.58
CA THR A 54 -23.34 14.14 -35.62
C THR A 54 -21.84 13.89 -35.60
N ASP A 55 -21.45 12.64 -35.92
CA ASP A 55 -20.07 12.28 -36.16
C ASP A 55 -19.98 11.37 -37.40
N VAL A 56 -18.80 11.27 -37.96
CA VAL A 56 -18.52 10.45 -39.14
C VAL A 56 -17.85 9.13 -38.71
N VAL A 57 -18.35 8.01 -39.19
CA VAL A 57 -17.77 6.70 -38.94
C VAL A 57 -16.39 6.63 -39.59
N LYS A 58 -15.37 6.30 -38.81
CA LYS A 58 -13.97 6.22 -39.20
C LYS A 58 -13.48 4.77 -39.13
N ARG A 59 -12.45 4.47 -39.92
CA ARG A 59 -11.71 3.22 -39.83
C ARG A 59 -10.25 3.55 -39.53
N GLY A 60 -9.69 2.90 -38.52
CA GLY A 60 -8.31 3.11 -38.12
C GLY A 60 -8.02 2.61 -36.72
N GLU A 61 -6.96 3.14 -36.17
CA GLU A 61 -6.56 2.84 -34.81
C GLU A 61 -7.54 3.48 -33.80
N MET A 62 -8.03 2.68 -32.87
CA MET A 62 -8.87 3.12 -31.75
C MET A 62 -8.19 2.79 -30.45
N LEU A 63 -7.94 3.81 -29.62
CA LEU A 63 -7.43 3.65 -28.27
C LEU A 63 -8.60 3.44 -27.30
N ARG A 64 -8.58 2.29 -26.65
CA ARG A 64 -9.58 1.97 -25.62
C ARG A 64 -9.07 2.46 -24.28
N GLU A 65 -9.76 3.40 -23.71
CA GLU A 65 -9.39 4.10 -22.48
C GLU A 65 -10.51 4.00 -21.44
N VAL A 66 -10.10 4.05 -20.18
CA VAL A 66 -10.98 4.18 -19.05
C VAL A 66 -10.56 5.39 -18.22
N ARG A 67 -11.53 6.21 -17.86
CA ARG A 67 -11.30 7.41 -17.06
C ARG A 67 -11.92 7.28 -15.67
N GLY A 68 -11.18 7.74 -14.67
CA GLY A 68 -11.67 7.85 -13.31
C GLY A 68 -11.10 9.05 -12.56
N PRO A 69 -11.89 9.65 -11.68
CA PRO A 69 -11.38 10.65 -10.76
C PRO A 69 -10.48 10.02 -9.73
N GLY A 70 -9.59 10.82 -9.17
CA GLY A 70 -8.68 10.39 -8.12
C GLY A 70 -8.10 11.53 -7.32
N THR A 71 -7.13 11.20 -6.48
CA THR A 71 -6.36 12.15 -5.68
C THR A 71 -4.89 11.80 -5.71
N LEU A 72 -4.04 12.82 -5.65
CA LEU A 72 -2.62 12.62 -5.43
C LEU A 72 -2.38 12.31 -3.96
N VAL A 73 -1.65 11.24 -3.67
CA VAL A 73 -1.26 10.88 -2.32
C VAL A 73 0.25 10.71 -2.24
N PRO A 74 0.88 11.03 -1.10
CA PRO A 74 2.29 10.74 -0.92
C PRO A 74 2.54 9.24 -0.97
N LYS A 75 3.55 8.80 -1.70
CA LYS A 75 3.96 7.39 -1.78
C LYS A 75 4.53 6.90 -0.45
N GLU A 76 5.18 7.78 0.29
CA GLU A 76 5.75 7.50 1.60
C GLU A 76 5.08 8.36 2.66
N ILE A 77 4.36 7.69 3.56
CA ILE A 77 3.74 8.30 4.73
C ILE A 77 4.23 7.54 5.96
N ARG A 78 4.66 8.27 6.97
CA ARG A 78 5.02 7.70 8.26
C ARG A 78 4.15 8.27 9.36
N TRP A 79 3.41 7.41 10.01
CA TRP A 79 2.77 7.69 11.27
C TRP A 79 3.75 7.44 12.40
N ILE A 80 3.84 8.38 13.32
CA ILE A 80 4.69 8.32 14.50
C ILE A 80 3.76 8.18 15.68
N ALA A 81 3.87 7.03 16.38
CA ALA A 81 3.06 6.73 17.55
C ALA A 81 3.91 6.80 18.82
N ALA A 82 3.28 7.07 19.94
CA ALA A 82 3.90 7.00 21.25
C ALA A 82 4.35 5.56 21.56
N GLU A 83 5.61 5.34 21.93
CA GLU A 83 6.13 4.03 22.33
C GLU A 83 5.81 3.72 23.79
N THR A 84 5.64 4.75 24.61
CA THR A 84 5.31 4.65 26.04
C THR A 84 4.27 5.68 26.43
N SER A 85 3.54 5.44 27.50
CA SER A 85 2.63 6.42 28.07
C SER A 85 3.40 7.62 28.60
N ALA A 86 2.96 8.83 28.23
CA ALA A 86 3.64 10.06 28.61
C ALA A 86 2.70 11.25 28.49
N ARG A 87 3.13 12.42 28.94
CA ARG A 87 2.49 13.69 28.73
C ARG A 87 3.22 14.46 27.63
N VAL A 88 2.48 15.08 26.72
CA VAL A 88 3.06 16.00 25.72
C VAL A 88 3.57 17.24 26.45
N GLU A 89 4.86 17.45 26.44
CA GLU A 89 5.49 18.60 27.10
C GLU A 89 5.49 19.82 26.19
N ARG A 90 6.01 19.65 24.95
CA ARG A 90 6.11 20.71 23.94
C ARG A 90 6.02 20.17 22.53
N ILE A 91 5.42 20.95 21.64
CA ILE A 91 5.40 20.72 20.19
C ILE A 91 6.40 21.69 19.56
N LEU A 92 7.55 21.15 19.12
CA LEU A 92 8.67 21.95 18.59
C LEU A 92 8.45 22.37 17.15
N ILE A 93 7.81 21.51 16.35
CA ILE A 93 7.59 21.73 14.91
C ILE A 93 6.09 21.70 14.62
N LYS A 94 5.60 22.74 13.94
CA LYS A 94 4.18 22.86 13.58
C LYS A 94 3.90 22.17 12.25
N PRO A 95 2.64 21.70 12.01
CA PRO A 95 2.22 21.20 10.70
C PRO A 95 2.52 22.18 9.56
N GLY A 96 2.95 21.66 8.41
CA GLY A 96 3.39 22.42 7.24
C GLY A 96 4.89 22.64 7.14
N ALA A 97 5.67 22.42 8.20
CA ALA A 97 7.12 22.57 8.18
C ALA A 97 7.84 21.36 7.55
N THR A 98 8.96 21.63 6.88
CA THR A 98 9.86 20.58 6.38
C THR A 98 10.73 20.05 7.52
N VAL A 99 10.87 18.73 7.60
CA VAL A 99 11.62 18.02 8.63
C VAL A 99 12.65 17.07 8.00
N ALA A 100 13.78 16.91 8.66
CA ALA A 100 14.74 15.85 8.39
C ALA A 100 14.38 14.61 9.24
N ALA A 101 14.94 13.45 8.91
CA ALA A 101 14.61 12.20 9.62
C ALA A 101 14.92 12.23 11.14
N ASP A 102 15.95 12.98 11.53
CA ASP A 102 16.40 13.14 12.92
C ASP A 102 15.77 14.33 13.65
N SER A 103 14.99 15.18 12.95
CA SER A 103 14.30 16.33 13.55
C SER A 103 13.35 15.90 14.65
N ILE A 104 13.46 16.52 15.83
CA ILE A 104 12.55 16.30 16.95
C ILE A 104 11.28 17.12 16.69
N VAL A 105 10.16 16.43 16.56
CA VAL A 105 8.85 17.04 16.27
C VAL A 105 8.18 17.55 17.53
N LEU A 106 8.21 16.72 18.59
CA LEU A 106 7.65 17.04 19.90
C LEU A 106 8.42 16.32 21.01
N GLU A 107 8.31 16.82 22.21
CA GLU A 107 8.88 16.25 23.43
C GLU A 107 7.77 15.76 24.33
N LEU A 108 7.95 14.55 24.82
CA LEU A 108 7.11 13.92 25.82
C LEU A 108 7.82 13.93 27.18
N SER A 109 7.08 13.93 28.26
CA SER A 109 7.59 13.83 29.62
C SER A 109 6.96 12.66 30.33
N ASN A 110 7.80 11.84 30.96
CA ASN A 110 7.37 10.78 31.87
C ASN A 110 8.41 10.61 33.00
N PRO A 111 8.15 11.18 34.20
CA PRO A 111 9.06 11.11 35.31
C PRO A 111 9.43 9.67 35.76
N GLU A 112 8.51 8.72 35.56
CA GLU A 112 8.77 7.31 35.88
C GLU A 112 9.83 6.69 34.96
N VAL A 113 9.82 7.05 33.65
CA VAL A 113 10.85 6.59 32.70
C VAL A 113 12.22 7.17 33.09
N ASP A 114 12.27 8.44 33.48
CA ASP A 114 13.51 9.10 33.90
C ASP A 114 14.06 8.49 35.16
N GLU A 115 13.19 8.20 36.15
CA GLU A 115 13.58 7.51 37.38
C GLU A 115 14.10 6.09 37.11
N GLN A 116 13.41 5.33 36.24
CA GLN A 116 13.84 3.99 35.87
C GLN A 116 15.18 4.00 35.12
N LEU A 117 15.44 4.99 34.30
CA LEU A 117 16.73 5.19 33.64
C LEU A 117 17.85 5.44 34.63
N LEU A 118 17.62 6.37 35.60
CA LEU A 118 18.59 6.68 36.65
C LEU A 118 18.88 5.48 37.55
N ALA A 119 17.84 4.72 37.90
CA ALA A 119 17.98 3.48 38.66
C ALA A 119 18.82 2.43 37.93
N ALA A 120 18.57 2.25 36.58
CA ALA A 120 19.35 1.33 35.78
C ALA A 120 20.82 1.76 35.60
N GLN A 121 21.08 3.08 35.50
CA GLN A 121 22.45 3.61 35.48
C GLN A 121 23.18 3.31 36.79
N SER A 122 22.53 3.55 37.90
CA SER A 122 23.08 3.28 39.23
C SER A 122 23.34 1.78 39.45
N ALA A 123 22.45 0.89 38.95
CA ALA A 123 22.62 -0.55 39.04
C ALA A 123 23.83 -1.06 38.24
N VAL A 124 24.06 -0.50 37.06
CA VAL A 124 25.25 -0.84 36.22
C VAL A 124 26.52 -0.36 36.93
N ALA A 125 26.53 0.86 37.47
CA ALA A 125 27.67 1.40 38.18
C ALA A 125 28.04 0.55 39.41
N ALA A 126 27.05 0.10 40.17
CA ALA A 126 27.24 -0.81 41.31
C ALA A 126 27.80 -2.17 40.84
N ALA A 127 27.24 -2.76 39.79
CA ALA A 127 27.71 -4.04 39.25
C ALA A 127 29.15 -3.97 38.66
N GLU A 128 29.55 -2.83 38.12
CA GLU A 128 30.91 -2.58 37.64
C GLU A 128 31.89 -2.51 38.83
N ALA A 129 31.51 -1.82 39.93
CA ALA A 129 32.30 -1.78 41.15
C ALA A 129 32.42 -3.18 41.79
N ASP A 130 31.34 -3.95 41.88
CA ASP A 130 31.32 -5.33 42.36
C ASP A 130 32.19 -6.26 41.55
N TYR A 131 32.12 -6.16 40.20
CA TYR A 131 32.97 -6.94 39.29
C TYR A 131 34.45 -6.63 39.52
N THR A 132 34.79 -5.36 39.67
CA THR A 132 36.17 -4.90 39.88
C THR A 132 36.69 -5.38 41.26
N ALA A 133 35.88 -5.25 42.32
CA ALA A 133 36.22 -5.74 43.64
C ALA A 133 36.42 -7.26 43.69
N THR A 134 35.50 -8.01 43.05
CA THR A 134 35.59 -9.46 42.94
C THR A 134 36.85 -9.86 42.17
N ARG A 135 37.18 -9.18 41.08
CA ARG A 135 38.41 -9.48 40.31
C ARG A 135 39.65 -9.27 41.16
N VAL A 136 39.79 -8.13 41.82
CA VAL A 136 40.96 -7.84 42.67
C VAL A 136 41.08 -8.86 43.84
N GLN A 137 39.94 -9.21 44.47
CA GLN A 137 39.94 -10.23 45.52
C GLN A 137 40.43 -11.59 45.02
N LEU A 138 39.95 -12.03 43.84
CA LEU A 138 40.34 -13.33 43.27
C LEU A 138 41.79 -13.31 42.80
N GLU A 139 42.29 -12.19 42.22
CA GLU A 139 43.69 -12.01 41.88
C GLU A 139 44.61 -12.13 43.11
N ASN A 140 44.25 -11.51 44.25
CA ASN A 140 45.00 -11.64 45.50
C ASN A 140 45.02 -13.12 46.00
N GLN A 141 43.86 -13.79 45.96
CA GLN A 141 43.80 -15.21 46.36
C GLN A 141 44.67 -16.13 45.45
N LEU A 142 44.76 -15.80 44.14
CA LEU A 142 45.62 -16.51 43.21
C LEU A 142 47.09 -16.31 43.59
N LEU A 143 47.50 -15.07 43.89
CA LEU A 143 48.88 -14.79 44.34
C LEU A 143 49.24 -15.55 45.62
N ASP A 144 48.30 -15.61 46.60
CA ASP A 144 48.50 -16.40 47.81
C ASP A 144 48.71 -17.91 47.49
N GLN A 145 47.94 -18.45 46.59
CA GLN A 145 48.09 -19.85 46.16
C GLN A 145 49.38 -20.09 45.39
N GLU A 146 49.81 -19.17 44.54
CA GLU A 146 51.08 -19.23 43.82
C GLU A 146 52.29 -19.17 44.79
N ALA A 147 52.20 -18.31 45.79
CA ALA A 147 53.21 -18.22 46.82
C ALA A 147 53.34 -19.52 47.62
N LEU A 148 52.22 -20.22 47.90
CA LEU A 148 52.22 -21.53 48.56
C LEU A 148 52.88 -22.61 47.70
N VAL A 149 52.59 -22.61 46.39
CA VAL A 149 53.26 -23.53 45.44
C VAL A 149 54.75 -23.27 45.42
N ALA A 150 55.17 -22.01 45.27
CA ALA A 150 56.60 -21.65 45.24
C ALA A 150 57.35 -22.04 46.52
N SER A 151 56.74 -21.83 47.69
CA SER A 151 57.30 -22.27 48.99
C SER A 151 57.44 -23.79 49.06
N THR A 152 56.42 -24.55 48.62
CA THR A 152 56.42 -26.00 48.63
C THR A 152 57.45 -26.57 47.64
N GLU A 153 57.67 -25.91 46.53
CA GLU A 153 58.68 -26.24 45.52
C GLU A 153 60.10 -26.03 46.10
N ALA A 154 60.35 -24.93 46.80
CA ALA A 154 61.62 -24.68 47.44
C ALA A 154 61.91 -25.74 48.54
N ASP A 155 60.91 -26.12 49.35
CA ASP A 155 61.02 -27.20 50.34
C ASP A 155 61.36 -28.54 49.69
N TYR A 156 60.71 -28.88 48.58
CA TYR A 156 60.97 -30.13 47.82
C TYR A 156 62.39 -30.12 47.26
N GLU A 157 62.81 -29.08 46.57
CA GLU A 157 64.14 -28.98 45.99
C GLU A 157 65.23 -29.09 47.08
N GLY A 158 65.03 -28.41 48.23
CA GLY A 158 65.95 -28.58 49.34
C GLY A 158 66.04 -30.03 49.86
N ALA A 159 64.88 -30.69 50.04
CA ALA A 159 64.89 -32.13 50.47
C ALA A 159 65.45 -33.08 49.40
N ARG A 160 65.23 -32.80 48.09
CA ARG A 160 65.81 -33.56 47.00
C ARG A 160 67.33 -33.49 46.98
N LEU A 161 67.87 -32.28 47.05
CA LEU A 161 69.34 -32.08 47.11
C LEU A 161 69.95 -32.76 48.29
N GLN A 162 69.26 -32.66 49.50
CA GLN A 162 69.74 -33.38 50.70
C GLN A 162 69.78 -34.95 50.47
N ALA A 163 68.69 -35.53 49.93
CA ALA A 163 68.61 -36.95 49.66
C ALA A 163 69.62 -37.40 48.62
N GLU A 164 69.89 -36.61 47.57
CA GLU A 164 70.93 -36.87 46.59
C GLU A 164 72.32 -36.86 47.24
N ALA A 165 72.64 -35.84 48.04
CA ALA A 165 73.92 -35.76 48.74
C ALA A 165 74.10 -36.91 49.70
N GLU A 166 73.12 -37.26 50.55
CA GLU A 166 73.15 -38.39 51.46
C GLU A 166 73.27 -39.77 50.71
N GLY A 167 72.66 -39.83 49.54
CA GLY A 167 72.81 -41.01 48.66
C GLY A 167 74.25 -41.23 48.19
N GLU A 168 74.96 -40.15 47.85
CA GLU A 168 76.39 -40.19 47.49
C GLU A 168 77.28 -40.56 48.71
N LEU A 169 76.99 -39.94 49.87
CA LEU A 169 77.74 -40.26 51.10
C LEU A 169 77.53 -41.72 51.58
N LYS A 170 76.31 -42.28 51.43
CA LYS A 170 76.01 -43.69 51.70
C LYS A 170 76.80 -44.57 50.82
N ARG A 171 76.99 -44.30 49.53
CA ARG A 171 77.86 -45.11 48.63
C ARG A 171 79.29 -45.16 49.06
N ARG A 172 79.73 -44.05 49.73
CA ARG A 172 81.09 -43.99 50.35
C ARG A 172 81.16 -44.54 51.76
N GLY A 173 80.03 -45.03 52.29
CA GLY A 173 80.04 -45.65 53.65
C GLY A 173 80.02 -44.64 54.80
N ILE A 174 79.81 -43.36 54.55
CA ILE A 174 79.85 -42.23 55.52
C ILE A 174 78.54 -42.07 56.27
N VAL A 175 77.36 -42.31 55.61
CA VAL A 175 76.03 -42.17 56.14
C VAL A 175 75.33 -43.52 56.23
N SER A 176 74.45 -43.67 57.32
CA SER A 176 73.73 -44.94 57.51
C SER A 176 72.59 -45.11 56.48
N ALA A 177 72.28 -46.41 56.18
CA ALA A 177 71.17 -46.70 55.27
C ALA A 177 69.81 -46.18 55.75
N ILE A 178 69.61 -46.07 57.07
CA ILE A 178 68.38 -45.57 57.68
C ILE A 178 68.26 -44.04 57.47
N GLN A 179 69.31 -43.29 57.67
CA GLN A 179 69.31 -41.81 57.46
C GLN A 179 69.02 -41.45 56.01
N TYR A 180 69.72 -42.10 55.07
CA TYR A 180 69.46 -41.96 53.64
C TYR A 180 67.98 -42.28 53.31
N ARG A 181 67.44 -43.35 53.85
CA ARG A 181 66.07 -43.73 53.62
C ARG A 181 65.07 -42.73 54.21
N GLN A 182 65.35 -42.04 55.30
CA GLN A 182 64.58 -41.00 55.89
C GLN A 182 64.53 -39.72 55.02
N SER A 183 65.68 -39.26 54.49
CA SER A 183 65.77 -38.12 53.60
C SER A 183 65.08 -38.43 52.25
N GLN A 184 65.20 -39.61 51.70
CA GLN A 184 64.51 -40.07 50.51
C GLN A 184 62.94 -40.00 50.73
N LEU A 185 62.50 -40.60 51.85
CA LEU A 185 61.07 -40.58 52.19
C LEU A 185 60.56 -39.18 52.33
N ARG A 186 61.31 -38.22 52.94
CA ARG A 186 60.97 -36.84 53.07
C ARG A 186 60.88 -36.15 51.74
N SER A 187 61.82 -36.40 50.79
CA SER A 187 61.73 -35.87 49.42
C SER A 187 60.54 -36.39 48.69
N ASP A 188 60.19 -37.69 48.77
CA ASP A 188 59.00 -38.27 48.12
C ASP A 188 57.68 -37.71 48.66
N GLN A 189 57.63 -37.45 49.99
CA GLN A 189 56.49 -36.81 50.64
C GLN A 189 56.29 -35.38 50.09
N LEU A 190 57.35 -34.55 50.02
CA LEU A 190 57.33 -33.21 49.55
C LEU A 190 57.00 -33.13 48.04
N LYS A 191 57.52 -34.08 47.24
CA LYS A 191 57.18 -34.26 45.83
C LYS A 191 55.69 -34.49 45.66
N THR A 192 55.10 -35.34 46.48
CA THR A 192 53.66 -35.60 46.46
C THR A 192 52.85 -34.35 46.85
N LYS A 193 53.28 -33.63 47.89
CA LYS A 193 52.67 -32.38 48.33
C LYS A 193 52.74 -31.34 47.23
N LEU A 194 53.88 -31.13 46.56
CA LEU A 194 54.03 -30.19 45.44
C LEU A 194 53.07 -30.51 44.29
N ARG A 195 52.94 -31.77 43.91
CA ARG A 195 52.01 -32.19 42.87
C ARG A 195 50.57 -31.82 43.24
N ILE A 196 50.16 -32.01 44.49
CA ILE A 196 48.81 -31.69 45.00
C ILE A 196 48.60 -30.18 44.96
N GLU A 197 49.61 -29.38 45.35
CA GLU A 197 49.49 -27.91 45.34
C GLU A 197 49.42 -27.37 43.90
N HIS A 198 50.14 -27.95 42.91
CA HIS A 198 49.98 -27.60 41.52
C HIS A 198 48.59 -27.95 40.97
N GLU A 199 48.04 -29.14 41.28
CA GLU A 199 46.71 -29.54 40.89
C GLU A 199 45.64 -28.58 41.53
N ARG A 200 45.88 -28.18 42.80
CA ARG A 200 45.02 -27.23 43.51
C ARG A 200 45.06 -25.85 42.87
N SER A 201 46.22 -25.33 42.52
CA SER A 201 46.39 -24.04 41.82
C SER A 201 45.72 -24.05 40.49
N ALA A 202 45.84 -25.11 39.68
CA ALA A 202 45.18 -25.26 38.37
C ALA A 202 43.64 -25.26 38.50
N LYS A 203 43.09 -25.97 39.49
CA LYS A 203 41.63 -25.96 39.77
C LYS A 203 41.15 -24.63 40.31
N PHE A 204 42.00 -23.94 41.09
CA PHE A 204 41.70 -22.63 41.60
C PHE A 204 41.61 -21.61 40.47
N GLY A 205 42.48 -21.61 39.48
CA GLY A 205 42.40 -20.79 38.28
C GLY A 205 41.08 -21.01 37.50
N GLN A 206 40.66 -22.27 37.31
CA GLN A 206 39.37 -22.57 36.69
C GLN A 206 38.18 -22.04 37.49
N ASN A 207 38.24 -22.07 38.79
CA ASN A 207 37.20 -21.51 39.67
C ASN A 207 37.15 -19.99 39.59
N ILE A 208 38.32 -19.32 39.52
CA ILE A 208 38.40 -17.86 39.31
C ILE A 208 37.72 -17.50 37.97
N ASP A 209 38.06 -18.18 36.88
CA ASP A 209 37.45 -17.92 35.59
C ASP A 209 35.91 -18.04 35.64
N ALA A 210 35.42 -19.10 36.28
CA ALA A 210 33.97 -19.31 36.44
C ALA A 210 33.29 -18.21 37.26
N GLN A 211 33.91 -17.77 38.36
CA GLN A 211 33.38 -16.71 39.21
C GLN A 211 33.39 -15.35 38.48
N LEU A 212 34.47 -15.03 37.76
CA LEU A 212 34.56 -13.82 36.95
C LEU A 212 33.54 -13.81 35.81
N ALA A 213 33.37 -14.98 35.15
CA ALA A 213 32.35 -15.14 34.11
C ALA A 213 30.95 -14.92 34.66
N ALA A 214 30.62 -15.43 35.85
CA ALA A 214 29.32 -15.22 36.49
C ALA A 214 29.09 -13.73 36.87
N SER A 215 30.11 -13.08 37.44
CA SER A 215 30.02 -11.65 37.80
C SER A 215 29.90 -10.78 36.52
N ARG A 216 30.64 -11.10 35.45
CA ARG A 216 30.52 -10.43 34.16
C ARG A 216 29.13 -10.60 33.54
N ALA A 217 28.58 -11.82 33.54
CA ALA A 217 27.24 -12.08 33.01
C ALA A 217 26.16 -11.25 33.74
N ARG A 218 26.29 -11.07 35.05
CA ARG A 218 25.40 -10.20 35.81
C ARG A 218 25.52 -8.72 35.40
N LYS A 219 26.75 -8.21 35.24
CA LYS A 219 26.99 -6.87 34.71
C LYS A 219 26.38 -6.68 33.32
N ASP A 220 26.60 -7.63 32.39
CA ASP A 220 26.09 -7.59 31.04
C ASP A 220 24.55 -7.61 31.02
N GLN A 221 23.90 -8.37 31.91
CA GLN A 221 22.44 -8.34 32.08
C GLN A 221 21.92 -6.95 32.48
N LEU A 222 22.58 -6.29 33.43
CA LEU A 222 22.21 -4.94 33.86
C LEU A 222 22.46 -3.88 32.76
N GLN A 223 23.56 -4.06 32.00
CA GLN A 223 23.83 -3.20 30.83
C GLN A 223 22.72 -3.33 29.76
N ASN A 224 22.22 -4.55 29.50
CA ASN A 224 21.09 -4.76 28.60
C ASN A 224 19.80 -4.09 29.12
N THR A 225 19.60 -4.13 30.44
CA THR A 225 18.48 -3.42 31.08
C THR A 225 18.61 -1.90 30.92
N LEU A 226 19.81 -1.37 31.13
CA LEU A 226 20.10 0.05 30.94
C LEU A 226 19.84 0.46 29.48
N ALA A 227 20.32 -0.32 28.51
CA ALA A 227 20.09 -0.04 27.07
C ALA A 227 18.60 -0.04 26.71
N LEU A 228 17.78 -0.88 27.36
CA LEU A 228 16.32 -0.84 27.21
C LEU A 228 15.73 0.46 27.76
N ARG A 229 16.10 0.86 29.00
CA ARG A 229 15.60 2.10 29.62
C ARG A 229 16.05 3.34 28.88
N GLN A 230 17.27 3.33 28.36
CA GLN A 230 17.79 4.40 27.50
C GLN A 230 16.91 4.59 26.24
N ARG A 231 16.59 3.50 25.52
CA ARG A 231 15.67 3.57 24.36
C ARG A 231 14.29 4.09 24.73
N GLN A 232 13.76 3.70 25.90
CA GLN A 232 12.49 4.22 26.38
C GLN A 232 12.55 5.74 26.67
N ALA A 233 13.63 6.21 27.28
CA ALA A 233 13.83 7.63 27.50
C ALA A 233 14.07 8.40 26.19
N ASP A 234 14.84 7.82 25.25
CA ASP A 234 15.08 8.42 23.95
C ASP A 234 13.78 8.53 23.13
N SER A 235 12.83 7.60 23.30
CA SER A 235 11.52 7.62 22.62
C SER A 235 10.61 8.76 23.10
N LEU A 236 10.91 9.39 24.24
CA LEU A 236 10.23 10.61 24.70
C LEU A 236 10.55 11.83 23.82
N ARG A 237 11.67 11.80 23.09
CA ARG A 237 12.01 12.77 22.04
C ARG A 237 11.54 12.25 20.71
N VAL A 238 10.34 12.60 20.32
CA VAL A 238 9.66 12.07 19.13
C VAL A 238 10.28 12.65 17.87
N ARG A 239 10.95 11.80 17.08
CA ARG A 239 11.63 12.19 15.83
C ARG A 239 10.75 11.90 14.61
N ALA A 240 10.96 12.68 13.54
CA ALA A 240 10.24 12.54 12.27
C ALA A 240 10.45 11.15 11.61
N GLY A 241 11.64 10.58 11.72
CA GLY A 241 11.98 9.25 11.23
C GLY A 241 12.13 9.12 9.71
N ILE A 242 11.59 10.08 8.94
CA ILE A 242 11.82 10.27 7.50
C ILE A 242 11.96 11.76 7.20
N ALA A 243 12.70 12.10 6.15
CA ALA A 243 12.71 13.46 5.64
C ALA A 243 11.42 13.73 4.86
N GLY A 244 10.79 14.89 5.08
CA GLY A 244 9.54 15.23 4.43
C GLY A 244 8.88 16.47 5.03
N VAL A 245 7.55 16.53 4.93
CA VAL A 245 6.73 17.59 5.53
C VAL A 245 5.85 17.00 6.62
N LEU A 246 5.85 17.64 7.77
CA LEU A 246 4.97 17.33 8.88
C LEU A 246 3.53 17.73 8.51
N GLN A 247 2.66 16.73 8.28
CA GLN A 247 1.28 16.99 7.83
C GLN A 247 0.33 17.27 8.99
N GLN A 248 0.45 16.48 10.05
CA GLN A 248 -0.47 16.53 11.18
C GLN A 248 0.24 16.25 12.50
N VAL A 249 -0.23 16.90 13.55
CA VAL A 249 0.10 16.63 14.95
C VAL A 249 -1.24 16.61 15.70
N PRO A 250 -1.88 15.42 15.83
CA PRO A 250 -3.24 15.29 16.38
C PRO A 250 -3.27 15.30 17.92
N VAL A 251 -2.27 15.89 18.57
CA VAL A 251 -2.15 16.01 20.02
C VAL A 251 -1.84 17.43 20.43
N GLU A 252 -2.17 17.79 21.67
CA GLU A 252 -1.98 19.13 22.23
C GLU A 252 -0.97 19.10 23.38
N GLU A 253 -0.30 20.23 23.62
CA GLU A 253 0.59 20.39 24.77
C GLU A 253 -0.18 20.22 26.07
N GLY A 254 0.38 19.44 26.99
CA GLY A 254 -0.25 19.07 28.26
C GLY A 254 -1.14 17.82 28.19
N GLN A 255 -1.46 17.30 27.01
CA GLN A 255 -2.28 16.11 26.82
C GLN A 255 -1.54 14.85 27.30
N GLN A 256 -2.26 13.96 27.99
CA GLN A 256 -1.78 12.61 28.31
C GLN A 256 -1.99 11.68 27.11
N VAL A 257 -0.96 10.97 26.71
CA VAL A 257 -0.98 9.97 25.64
C VAL A 257 -0.59 8.60 26.18
N ILE A 258 -1.18 7.55 25.63
CA ILE A 258 -0.83 6.16 25.93
C ILE A 258 0.00 5.56 24.81
N ALA A 259 0.71 4.47 25.06
CA ALA A 259 1.44 3.75 24.03
C ALA A 259 0.51 3.39 22.85
N GLY A 260 0.96 3.61 21.61
CA GLY A 260 0.18 3.42 20.39
C GLY A 260 -0.62 4.64 19.91
N THR A 261 -0.71 5.73 20.71
CA THR A 261 -1.37 6.98 20.28
C THR A 261 -0.57 7.62 19.14
N ASN A 262 -1.26 7.98 18.03
CA ASN A 262 -0.64 8.71 16.93
C ASN A 262 -0.27 10.13 17.37
N LEU A 263 1.01 10.47 17.26
CA LEU A 263 1.56 11.76 17.67
C LEU A 263 1.81 12.70 16.49
N ALA A 264 2.23 12.16 15.36
CA ALA A 264 2.55 12.95 14.19
C ALA A 264 2.41 12.12 12.90
N ARG A 265 2.18 12.81 11.78
CA ARG A 265 2.19 12.24 10.43
C ARG A 265 3.16 13.02 9.58
N VAL A 266 4.18 12.35 9.08
CA VAL A 266 5.16 12.91 8.14
C VAL A 266 5.01 12.25 6.79
N ALA A 267 5.03 13.04 5.72
CA ALA A 267 4.93 12.55 4.36
C ALA A 267 5.97 13.20 3.44
N ARG A 268 6.34 12.51 2.38
CA ARG A 268 7.22 13.03 1.33
C ARG A 268 6.38 13.64 0.21
N PRO A 269 6.32 14.98 0.13
CA PRO A 269 5.49 15.66 -0.89
C PRO A 269 6.10 15.62 -2.30
N ASP A 270 7.38 15.31 -2.43
CA ASP A 270 8.14 15.22 -3.68
C ASP A 270 7.91 13.90 -4.43
N VAL A 271 7.39 12.88 -3.76
CA VAL A 271 7.10 11.56 -4.33
C VAL A 271 5.62 11.26 -4.16
N LEU A 272 4.83 11.59 -5.17
CA LEU A 272 3.38 11.37 -5.18
C LEU A 272 3.02 10.19 -6.08
N MET A 273 1.91 9.55 -5.77
CA MET A 273 1.19 8.62 -6.62
C MET A 273 -0.26 9.08 -6.77
N ALA A 274 -0.96 8.61 -7.79
CA ALA A 274 -2.36 8.90 -7.95
C ALA A 274 -3.21 7.68 -7.56
N GLU A 275 -4.16 7.89 -6.66
CA GLU A 275 -5.19 6.91 -6.32
C GLU A 275 -6.43 7.22 -7.15
N LEU A 276 -6.69 6.41 -8.19
CA LEU A 276 -7.82 6.56 -9.08
C LEU A 276 -8.98 5.66 -8.63
N ARG A 277 -10.21 6.15 -8.79
CA ARG A 277 -11.44 5.39 -8.54
C ARG A 277 -12.10 5.04 -9.86
N ILE A 278 -11.96 3.80 -10.27
CA ILE A 278 -12.48 3.30 -11.56
C ILE A 278 -13.79 2.54 -11.31
N PRO A 279 -14.87 2.82 -12.06
CA PRO A 279 -16.11 2.06 -11.95
C PRO A 279 -15.87 0.56 -12.13
N GLU A 280 -16.46 -0.28 -11.28
CA GLU A 280 -16.28 -1.74 -11.29
C GLU A 280 -16.50 -2.37 -12.67
N THR A 281 -17.50 -1.88 -13.42
CA THR A 281 -17.82 -2.36 -14.76
C THR A 281 -16.69 -2.19 -15.76
N GLN A 282 -15.78 -1.24 -15.52
CA GLN A 282 -14.64 -0.90 -16.38
C GLN A 282 -13.32 -1.41 -15.78
N ALA A 283 -13.25 -1.55 -14.46
CA ALA A 283 -12.05 -1.98 -13.74
C ALA A 283 -11.59 -3.42 -14.10
N LYS A 284 -12.52 -4.28 -14.56
CA LYS A 284 -12.22 -5.66 -14.99
C LYS A 284 -11.19 -5.76 -16.11
N ASP A 285 -11.05 -4.70 -16.91
CA ASP A 285 -10.15 -4.66 -18.06
C ASP A 285 -8.83 -3.92 -17.73
N VAL A 286 -8.69 -3.38 -16.52
CA VAL A 286 -7.47 -2.72 -16.04
C VAL A 286 -6.46 -3.77 -15.61
N ALA A 287 -5.21 -3.63 -16.05
CA ALA A 287 -4.11 -4.51 -15.69
C ALA A 287 -2.89 -3.72 -15.17
N MET A 288 -2.08 -4.36 -14.34
CA MET A 288 -0.84 -3.77 -13.85
C MET A 288 0.12 -3.44 -15.00
N GLY A 289 0.84 -2.32 -14.89
CA GLY A 289 1.80 -1.86 -15.89
C GLY A 289 1.21 -1.06 -17.05
N GLN A 290 -0.11 -0.96 -17.18
CA GLN A 290 -0.76 -0.13 -18.20
C GLN A 290 -0.39 1.35 -18.04
N ARG A 291 -0.32 2.07 -19.16
CA ARG A 291 -0.05 3.50 -19.18
C ARG A 291 -1.25 4.28 -18.69
N VAL A 292 -0.97 5.33 -17.95
CA VAL A 292 -1.99 6.25 -17.41
C VAL A 292 -1.56 7.67 -17.67
N ALA A 293 -2.44 8.49 -18.20
CA ALA A 293 -2.30 9.93 -18.26
C ALA A 293 -3.08 10.52 -17.09
N VAL A 294 -2.38 11.17 -16.15
CA VAL A 294 -2.97 11.81 -14.97
C VAL A 294 -3.02 13.31 -15.18
N ASP A 295 -4.20 13.86 -15.34
CA ASP A 295 -4.44 15.30 -15.48
C ASP A 295 -4.61 15.93 -14.09
N THR A 296 -3.66 16.78 -13.74
CA THR A 296 -3.65 17.55 -12.49
C THR A 296 -4.31 18.92 -12.60
N ARG A 297 -4.91 19.22 -13.75
CA ARG A 297 -5.44 20.56 -14.16
C ARG A 297 -4.35 21.62 -14.38
N ASN A 298 -3.13 21.37 -13.91
CA ASN A 298 -1.95 22.22 -14.13
C ASN A 298 -0.96 21.58 -15.11
N GLY A 299 -1.28 20.38 -15.61
CA GLY A 299 -0.48 19.62 -16.54
C GLY A 299 -0.82 18.14 -16.46
N VAL A 300 -0.47 17.40 -17.52
CA VAL A 300 -0.67 15.95 -17.58
C VAL A 300 0.65 15.27 -17.23
N VAL A 301 0.59 14.32 -16.32
CA VAL A 301 1.73 13.49 -15.91
C VAL A 301 1.50 12.07 -16.38
N GLU A 302 2.50 11.47 -16.99
CA GLU A 302 2.46 10.06 -17.33
C GLU A 302 2.65 9.20 -16.09
N GLY A 303 1.95 8.08 -16.03
CA GLY A 303 2.06 7.11 -14.95
C GLY A 303 1.87 5.68 -15.45
N ARG A 304 2.02 4.74 -14.52
CA ARG A 304 1.75 3.32 -14.74
C ARG A 304 0.93 2.76 -13.61
N VAL A 305 -0.01 1.90 -13.95
CA VAL A 305 -0.78 1.14 -12.95
C VAL A 305 0.19 0.28 -12.12
N MET A 306 0.27 0.57 -10.84
CA MET A 306 1.13 -0.15 -9.88
C MET A 306 0.36 -1.23 -9.13
N ARG A 307 -0.87 -0.91 -8.69
CA ARG A 307 -1.72 -1.79 -7.89
C ARG A 307 -3.19 -1.59 -8.25
N ILE A 308 -3.95 -2.66 -8.18
CA ILE A 308 -5.40 -2.66 -8.31
C ILE A 308 -5.94 -3.28 -7.02
N ASP A 309 -6.78 -2.55 -6.30
CA ASP A 309 -7.39 -3.08 -5.07
C ASP A 309 -8.41 -4.16 -5.43
N PRO A 310 -8.34 -5.35 -4.84
CA PRO A 310 -9.33 -6.40 -5.10
C PRO A 310 -10.71 -6.08 -4.52
N ALA A 311 -10.82 -5.11 -3.62
CA ALA A 311 -12.06 -4.74 -2.97
C ALA A 311 -12.82 -3.67 -3.78
N VAL A 312 -14.13 -3.87 -3.96
CA VAL A 312 -15.03 -2.86 -4.53
C VAL A 312 -15.59 -2.01 -3.41
N GLN A 313 -15.37 -0.70 -3.49
CA GLN A 313 -15.89 0.26 -2.53
C GLN A 313 -16.82 1.25 -3.24
N ALA A 314 -18.07 1.35 -2.78
CA ALA A 314 -19.09 2.25 -3.38
C ALA A 314 -19.21 2.13 -4.91
N GLY A 315 -19.11 0.90 -5.48
CA GLY A 315 -19.21 0.63 -6.92
C GLY A 315 -17.97 1.01 -7.73
N THR A 316 -16.86 1.32 -7.06
CA THR A 316 -15.56 1.63 -7.68
C THR A 316 -14.46 0.74 -7.15
N VAL A 317 -13.44 0.53 -7.96
CA VAL A 317 -12.18 -0.15 -7.62
C VAL A 317 -11.09 0.90 -7.53
N GLN A 318 -10.29 0.87 -6.49
CA GLN A 318 -9.13 1.74 -6.34
C GLN A 318 -7.99 1.20 -7.20
N VAL A 319 -7.40 2.09 -8.00
CA VAL A 319 -6.23 1.81 -8.84
C VAL A 319 -5.14 2.80 -8.49
N ASP A 320 -4.04 2.29 -7.98
CA ASP A 320 -2.87 3.09 -7.62
C ASP A 320 -1.94 3.21 -8.82
N VAL A 321 -1.57 4.43 -9.14
CA VAL A 321 -0.76 4.78 -10.30
C VAL A 321 0.54 5.42 -9.86
N ASP A 322 1.65 4.82 -10.23
CA ASP A 322 2.99 5.39 -10.05
C ASP A 322 3.24 6.45 -11.11
N LEU A 323 3.55 7.67 -10.70
CA LEU A 323 3.80 8.80 -11.60
C LEU A 323 5.24 8.75 -12.09
N VAL A 324 5.42 8.90 -13.40
CA VAL A 324 6.73 8.86 -14.06
C VAL A 324 7.05 10.25 -14.60
N GLY A 325 8.15 10.83 -14.13
CA GLY A 325 8.60 12.16 -14.55
C GLY A 325 8.41 13.25 -13.51
N ALA A 326 8.70 14.48 -13.91
CA ALA A 326 8.59 15.65 -13.03
C ALA A 326 7.12 16.01 -12.79
N LEU A 327 6.78 16.24 -11.53
CA LEU A 327 5.45 16.71 -11.17
C LEU A 327 5.28 18.17 -11.62
N PRO A 328 4.11 18.56 -12.15
CA PRO A 328 3.84 19.95 -12.53
C PRO A 328 3.82 20.85 -11.30
N SER A 329 4.08 22.14 -11.53
CA SER A 329 4.02 23.15 -10.49
C SER A 329 2.64 23.16 -9.82
N GLY A 330 2.60 23.09 -8.48
CA GLY A 330 1.35 23.03 -7.71
C GLY A 330 0.84 21.62 -7.42
N ALA A 331 1.50 20.56 -7.88
CA ALA A 331 1.19 19.21 -7.42
C ALA A 331 1.47 19.12 -5.91
N ARG A 332 0.47 18.68 -5.16
CA ARG A 332 0.54 18.54 -3.70
C ARG A 332 -0.35 17.38 -3.24
N PRO A 333 -0.09 16.83 -2.06
CA PRO A 333 -0.99 15.86 -1.46
C PRO A 333 -2.44 16.32 -1.44
N ASP A 334 -3.38 15.38 -1.61
CA ASP A 334 -4.82 15.57 -1.63
C ASP A 334 -5.36 16.43 -2.81
N LEU A 335 -4.52 16.73 -3.83
CA LEU A 335 -4.99 17.37 -5.05
C LEU A 335 -5.86 16.40 -5.85
N SER A 336 -7.07 16.85 -6.21
CA SER A 336 -7.95 16.07 -7.09
C SER A 336 -7.41 16.03 -8.51
N VAL A 337 -7.39 14.85 -9.10
CA VAL A 337 -6.88 14.57 -10.45
C VAL A 337 -7.87 13.71 -11.24
N ASP A 338 -7.73 13.72 -12.55
CA ASP A 338 -8.44 12.83 -13.45
C ASP A 338 -7.43 11.88 -14.14
N GLY A 339 -7.56 10.58 -13.93
CA GLY A 339 -6.71 9.58 -14.57
C GLY A 339 -7.38 8.94 -15.77
N THR A 340 -6.65 8.83 -16.89
CA THR A 340 -7.06 8.10 -18.10
C THR A 340 -6.12 6.93 -18.32
N ILE A 341 -6.63 5.71 -18.15
CA ILE A 341 -5.88 4.45 -18.28
C ILE A 341 -6.03 3.92 -19.70
N GLU A 342 -4.93 3.66 -20.39
CA GLU A 342 -4.89 3.01 -21.70
C GLU A 342 -5.04 1.49 -21.49
N ILE A 343 -6.21 0.94 -21.87
CA ILE A 343 -6.51 -0.48 -21.70
C ILE A 343 -5.93 -1.30 -22.86
N GLU A 344 -6.26 -0.88 -24.08
CA GLU A 344 -5.97 -1.65 -25.30
C GLU A 344 -5.90 -0.72 -26.52
N ARG A 345 -5.00 -1.02 -27.42
CA ARG A 345 -4.85 -0.36 -28.71
C ARG A 345 -5.32 -1.28 -29.83
N LEU A 346 -6.41 -0.90 -30.49
CA LEU A 346 -7.01 -1.64 -31.60
C LEU A 346 -6.54 -1.06 -32.90
N ALA A 347 -5.73 -1.81 -33.65
CA ALA A 347 -5.00 -1.28 -34.81
C ALA A 347 -5.87 -0.93 -36.00
N ASP A 348 -6.96 -1.67 -36.26
CA ASP A 348 -7.83 -1.48 -37.45
C ASP A 348 -9.28 -1.86 -37.14
N VAL A 349 -10.05 -0.92 -36.65
CA VAL A 349 -11.47 -1.09 -36.34
C VAL A 349 -12.29 0.04 -36.90
N VAL A 350 -13.58 -0.23 -37.17
CA VAL A 350 -14.56 0.78 -37.54
C VAL A 350 -15.13 1.37 -36.25
N TYR A 351 -15.06 2.68 -36.05
CA TYR A 351 -15.52 3.35 -34.85
C TYR A 351 -16.17 4.69 -35.13
N VAL A 352 -16.93 5.17 -34.14
CA VAL A 352 -17.62 6.46 -34.22
C VAL A 352 -17.64 7.06 -32.80
N GLY A 353 -17.91 8.35 -32.68
CA GLY A 353 -18.15 9.00 -31.41
C GLY A 353 -19.18 8.25 -30.58
N ARG A 354 -18.99 8.19 -29.26
CA ARG A 354 -19.86 7.43 -28.37
C ARG A 354 -21.26 8.04 -28.31
N PRO A 355 -22.32 7.30 -28.72
CA PRO A 355 -23.69 7.79 -28.63
C PRO A 355 -24.11 7.92 -27.13
N ALA A 356 -25.06 8.82 -26.86
CA ALA A 356 -25.58 9.03 -25.51
C ALA A 356 -26.32 7.81 -24.96
N PHE A 357 -26.70 6.86 -25.80
CA PHE A 357 -27.40 5.62 -25.43
C PHE A 357 -26.76 4.42 -26.11
N GLY A 358 -26.93 3.28 -25.51
CA GLY A 358 -26.32 2.01 -25.94
C GLY A 358 -25.13 1.60 -25.09
N GLN A 359 -25.10 0.31 -24.75
CA GLN A 359 -24.02 -0.30 -24.00
C GLN A 359 -23.07 -1.05 -24.92
N PRO A 360 -21.79 -1.25 -24.54
CA PRO A 360 -20.88 -2.12 -25.26
C PRO A 360 -21.49 -3.52 -25.49
N GLY A 361 -21.38 -4.04 -26.70
CA GLY A 361 -21.93 -5.34 -27.06
C GLY A 361 -23.43 -5.35 -27.41
N SER A 362 -24.16 -4.25 -27.25
CA SER A 362 -25.59 -4.15 -27.55
C SER A 362 -25.85 -3.77 -29.01
N THR A 363 -27.09 -4.07 -29.49
CA THR A 363 -27.58 -3.59 -30.78
C THR A 363 -28.53 -2.41 -30.54
N VAL A 364 -28.21 -1.26 -31.11
CA VAL A 364 -28.99 -0.01 -30.97
C VAL A 364 -29.38 0.53 -32.34
N GLY A 365 -30.49 1.25 -32.42
CA GLY A 365 -30.88 1.94 -33.63
C GLY A 365 -30.26 3.33 -33.67
N LEU A 366 -29.22 3.52 -34.49
CA LEU A 366 -28.65 4.84 -34.75
C LEU A 366 -29.25 5.45 -36.02
N PHE A 367 -29.32 6.77 -36.10
CA PHE A 367 -29.81 7.49 -37.27
C PHE A 367 -28.62 7.82 -38.19
N ARG A 368 -28.60 7.20 -39.36
CA ARG A 368 -27.64 7.53 -40.41
C ARG A 368 -28.23 8.61 -41.32
N LEU A 369 -27.48 9.67 -41.53
CA LEU A 369 -27.84 10.74 -42.46
C LEU A 369 -27.42 10.35 -43.86
N ASP A 370 -28.34 10.48 -44.85
CA ASP A 370 -28.02 10.27 -46.25
C ASP A 370 -27.19 11.47 -46.76
N ALA A 371 -26.18 11.20 -47.61
CA ALA A 371 -25.22 12.21 -48.07
C ALA A 371 -25.87 13.34 -48.90
N ASP A 372 -26.96 13.00 -49.62
CA ASP A 372 -27.62 13.90 -50.58
C ASP A 372 -29.00 14.41 -50.15
N SER A 373 -29.40 14.08 -48.92
CA SER A 373 -30.71 14.50 -48.38
C SER A 373 -30.65 14.70 -46.86
N ASP A 374 -31.47 15.65 -46.37
CA ASP A 374 -31.61 15.87 -44.90
C ASP A 374 -32.43 14.77 -44.20
N ILE A 375 -32.51 13.57 -44.79
CA ILE A 375 -33.28 12.46 -44.25
C ILE A 375 -32.37 11.58 -43.41
N ALA A 376 -32.74 11.38 -42.15
CA ALA A 376 -32.08 10.46 -41.25
C ALA A 376 -32.80 9.10 -41.24
N ARG A 377 -32.11 8.03 -41.56
CA ARG A 377 -32.67 6.65 -41.54
C ARG A 377 -32.17 5.90 -40.30
N ARG A 378 -33.07 5.30 -39.55
CA ARG A 378 -32.73 4.46 -38.44
C ARG A 378 -32.13 3.12 -38.89
N VAL A 379 -30.88 2.85 -38.52
CA VAL A 379 -30.15 1.63 -38.88
C VAL A 379 -29.81 0.87 -37.60
N PRO A 380 -30.07 -0.46 -37.55
CA PRO A 380 -29.64 -1.27 -36.42
C PRO A 380 -28.09 -1.41 -36.46
N VAL A 381 -27.42 -0.98 -35.40
CA VAL A 381 -25.97 -0.97 -35.30
C VAL A 381 -25.56 -1.84 -34.12
N LYS A 382 -24.71 -2.84 -34.35
CA LYS A 382 -24.11 -3.62 -33.25
C LYS A 382 -22.87 -2.90 -32.78
N LEU A 383 -22.92 -2.43 -31.55
CA LEU A 383 -21.80 -1.77 -30.86
C LEU A 383 -20.81 -2.83 -30.39
N GLY A 384 -19.52 -2.53 -30.48
CA GLY A 384 -18.43 -3.34 -30.00
C GLY A 384 -17.86 -2.81 -28.66
N ARG A 385 -16.54 -2.77 -28.59
CA ARG A 385 -15.79 -2.24 -27.44
C ARG A 385 -15.91 -0.71 -27.34
N ALA A 386 -16.05 -0.20 -26.14
CA ALA A 386 -16.19 1.24 -25.90
C ALA A 386 -14.95 1.83 -25.24
N SER A 387 -14.62 3.04 -25.65
CA SER A 387 -13.68 3.94 -25.00
C SER A 387 -14.42 5.08 -24.29
N VAL A 388 -13.70 6.06 -23.75
CA VAL A 388 -14.29 7.24 -23.13
C VAL A 388 -15.13 8.03 -24.13
N SER A 389 -14.59 8.36 -25.28
CA SER A 389 -15.18 9.25 -26.31
C SER A 389 -15.69 8.56 -27.55
N VAL A 390 -15.26 7.33 -27.83
CA VAL A 390 -15.57 6.60 -29.05
C VAL A 390 -16.04 5.18 -28.76
N ILE A 391 -16.74 4.56 -29.74
CA ILE A 391 -17.19 3.19 -29.63
C ILE A 391 -16.96 2.45 -30.95
N GLU A 392 -16.55 1.20 -30.86
CA GLU A 392 -16.39 0.30 -32.02
C GLU A 392 -17.75 -0.02 -32.61
N VAL A 393 -17.84 -0.02 -33.94
CA VAL A 393 -18.98 -0.45 -34.73
C VAL A 393 -18.68 -1.83 -35.27
N ALA A 394 -19.25 -2.87 -34.67
CA ALA A 394 -19.05 -4.24 -35.10
C ALA A 394 -19.83 -4.57 -36.37
N GLN A 395 -21.06 -4.02 -36.54
CA GLN A 395 -21.91 -4.21 -37.72
C GLN A 395 -22.91 -3.05 -37.86
N GLY A 396 -23.36 -2.79 -39.11
CA GLY A 396 -24.48 -1.88 -39.42
C GLY A 396 -24.09 -0.55 -40.05
N LEU A 397 -22.83 -0.09 -39.92
CA LEU A 397 -22.34 1.14 -40.55
C LEU A 397 -21.06 0.90 -41.32
N LYS A 398 -20.76 1.77 -42.28
CA LYS A 398 -19.55 1.75 -43.07
C LYS A 398 -18.70 3.00 -42.79
N PRO A 399 -17.37 2.92 -42.98
CA PRO A 399 -16.54 4.11 -42.97
C PRO A 399 -17.05 5.17 -43.94
N GLY A 400 -17.17 6.42 -43.47
CA GLY A 400 -17.72 7.54 -44.19
C GLY A 400 -19.20 7.83 -43.89
N ASP A 401 -19.96 6.90 -43.32
CA ASP A 401 -21.34 7.15 -42.89
C ASP A 401 -21.40 8.27 -41.86
N LYS A 402 -22.30 9.24 -42.00
CA LYS A 402 -22.57 10.28 -41.01
C LYS A 402 -23.74 9.83 -40.14
N VAL A 403 -23.55 9.83 -38.82
CA VAL A 403 -24.55 9.34 -37.85
C VAL A 403 -24.83 10.36 -36.77
N ALA A 404 -26.08 10.38 -36.31
CA ALA A 404 -26.50 11.18 -35.18
C ALA A 404 -26.22 10.44 -33.85
N LEU A 405 -25.42 11.04 -32.95
CA LEU A 405 -25.03 10.50 -31.66
C LEU A 405 -25.99 10.88 -30.53
N ILE A 406 -26.59 12.08 -30.63
CA ILE A 406 -27.57 12.60 -29.70
C ILE A 406 -28.72 13.19 -30.55
N VAL A 407 -29.91 12.67 -30.30
CA VAL A 407 -31.16 13.33 -30.73
C VAL A 407 -31.78 13.78 -29.43
N ASN A 408 -31.85 15.11 -29.20
CA ASN A 408 -32.44 15.63 -27.99
C ASN A 408 -33.99 15.60 -28.12
N PRO A 409 -34.72 14.71 -27.42
CA PRO A 409 -36.15 14.56 -27.57
C PRO A 409 -36.94 15.70 -26.82
N LEU A 410 -36.25 16.65 -26.19
CA LEU A 410 -36.87 17.65 -25.29
C LEU A 410 -37.38 18.92 -25.96
N ARG A 411 -37.55 18.93 -27.31
CA ARG A 411 -38.34 19.97 -27.99
C ARG A 411 -39.41 19.34 -28.89
N GLN A 412 -40.32 18.60 -28.29
CA GLN A 412 -41.67 18.46 -28.83
C GLN A 412 -42.54 19.44 -28.03
N GLY A 413 -42.72 20.64 -28.58
CA GLY A 413 -43.72 21.59 -28.14
C GLY A 413 -45.13 21.17 -28.54
#